data_f7810ce9b3ef1e3b5a72bb5e459a600f
#
_entry.id   f7810ce9b3ef1e3b5a72bb5e459a600f
#
_cell.length_a   1.000
_cell.length_b   1.000
_cell.length_c   1.000
_cell.angle_alpha   90.00
_cell.angle_beta   90.00
_cell.angle_gamma   90.00
#
_symmetry.space_group_name_H-M   'P 1'
#
loop_
_entity.id
_entity.type
_entity.pdbx_description
1 polymer ?
#
loop_
_entity_poly.entity_id
_entity_poly.type
_entity_poly.pdbx_seq_one_letter_code
_entity_poly.pdbx_strand_id
1 'polypeptide(L)'
;MKLLLLNQYAPPAQAPTSRLVDELRAFLVHQRHTVRIVSERAEYRGHHARTGSRLLRELKALAVITWGALLSKPRPDVILALSSPPCLVVAAALVASTRRIVLAHWAMDLYPDLAIALGELPPTGASGIFRTLMRWAYHRCAIIVALDDDMAAHLNKVYEVETKIISPWAAADLTPEVIPPPTQGTGATLAAQSWTWLYSGNLGRAHEWRPILLAQRELEDRALPIQLLFEGGGAMWMDAQRFAGELKLKNCRWCEYADEAQSLQTVLASSVLIATQRREARGLLWPSKLARIIPMRKPLIWIGPTDGAIANAIRDRPDTACFEPEQVPEIVAWITALYETPQTSANLDSAAQMWKRQRVERCNQWELLLKSVASSRANTGPQ
;
A
#
# COMPACT_ATOMS: atom_id res chain seq x y z
N MET A 1 -23.88 15.73 1.32
CA MET A 1 -22.91 15.60 2.40
C MET A 1 -21.68 16.45 2.09
N LYS A 2 -21.14 17.15 3.09
CA LYS A 2 -19.89 17.90 3.02
C LYS A 2 -18.80 17.06 3.71
N LEU A 3 -17.78 16.65 2.96
CA LEU A 3 -16.69 15.79 3.44
C LEU A 3 -15.36 16.53 3.46
N LEU A 4 -14.58 16.34 4.52
CA LEU A 4 -13.21 16.78 4.63
C LEU A 4 -12.28 15.57 4.67
N LEU A 5 -11.44 15.40 3.66
CA LEU A 5 -10.42 14.37 3.59
C LEU A 5 -9.12 14.91 4.16
N LEU A 6 -8.50 14.18 5.08
CA LEU A 6 -7.21 14.53 5.68
C LEU A 6 -6.17 13.47 5.33
N ASN A 7 -5.12 13.88 4.63
CA ASN A 7 -3.99 13.02 4.30
C ASN A 7 -2.73 13.88 4.13
N GLN A 8 -1.55 13.31 4.38
CA GLN A 8 -0.28 14.02 4.20
C GLN A 8 -0.08 14.45 2.74
N TYR A 9 -0.39 13.55 1.81
CA TYR A 9 -0.18 13.75 0.40
C TYR A 9 -1.51 13.90 -0.35
N ALA A 10 -1.57 14.86 -1.25
CA ALA A 10 -2.66 15.03 -2.20
C ALA A 10 -2.08 15.40 -3.57
N PRO A 11 -2.84 15.29 -4.67
CA PRO A 11 -2.35 15.68 -5.99
C PRO A 11 -1.71 17.08 -5.99
N PRO A 12 -0.58 17.28 -6.67
CA PRO A 12 0.05 16.39 -7.67
C PRO A 12 1.03 15.35 -7.10
N ALA A 13 1.09 15.14 -5.78
CA ALA A 13 1.99 14.15 -5.17
C ALA A 13 1.64 12.73 -5.63
N GLN A 14 2.65 11.97 -6.07
CA GLN A 14 2.48 10.61 -6.61
C GLN A 14 2.50 9.51 -5.52
N ALA A 15 2.08 9.83 -4.30
CA ALA A 15 1.93 8.83 -3.25
C ALA A 15 0.75 7.90 -3.53
N PRO A 16 0.83 6.59 -3.22
CA PRO A 16 -0.29 5.67 -3.42
C PRO A 16 -1.58 6.14 -2.75
N THR A 17 -1.49 6.63 -1.52
CA THR A 17 -2.63 7.16 -0.78
C THR A 17 -3.20 8.45 -1.38
N SER A 18 -2.36 9.30 -1.99
CA SER A 18 -2.81 10.52 -2.69
C SER A 18 -3.74 10.19 -3.85
N ARG A 19 -3.41 9.16 -4.62
CA ARG A 19 -4.21 8.70 -5.77
C ARG A 19 -5.55 8.14 -5.33
N LEU A 20 -5.56 7.28 -4.33
CA LEU A 20 -6.81 6.72 -3.79
C LEU A 20 -7.73 7.80 -3.24
N VAL A 21 -7.18 8.79 -2.53
CA VAL A 21 -7.93 9.94 -2.01
C VAL A 21 -8.51 10.77 -3.13
N ASP A 22 -7.75 11.02 -4.20
CA ASP A 22 -8.24 11.83 -5.33
C ASP A 22 -9.34 11.12 -6.12
N GLU A 23 -9.21 9.82 -6.35
CA GLU A 23 -10.26 9.03 -7.01
C GLU A 23 -11.54 8.96 -6.19
N LEU A 24 -11.41 8.71 -4.86
CA LEU A 24 -12.56 8.76 -3.97
C LEU A 24 -13.21 10.14 -3.98
N ARG A 25 -12.40 11.22 -3.95
CA ARG A 25 -12.90 12.60 -4.08
C ARG A 25 -13.65 12.80 -5.39
N ALA A 26 -13.04 12.43 -6.52
CA ALA A 26 -13.64 12.59 -7.84
C ALA A 26 -14.98 11.84 -7.96
N PHE A 27 -15.01 10.59 -7.48
CA PHE A 27 -16.22 9.78 -7.43
C PHE A 27 -17.31 10.46 -6.57
N LEU A 28 -17.00 10.88 -5.35
CA LEU A 28 -17.96 11.51 -4.45
C LEU A 28 -18.46 12.86 -4.98
N VAL A 29 -17.62 13.64 -5.66
CA VAL A 29 -18.04 14.89 -6.33
C VAL A 29 -19.01 14.58 -7.47
N HIS A 30 -18.76 13.52 -8.25
CA HIS A 30 -19.69 13.06 -9.28
C HIS A 30 -21.04 12.65 -8.69
N GLN A 31 -21.06 12.08 -7.50
CA GLN A 31 -22.26 11.77 -6.72
C GLN A 31 -22.88 13.01 -6.01
N ARG A 32 -22.49 14.23 -6.43
CA ARG A 32 -22.99 15.52 -5.92
C ARG A 32 -22.69 15.77 -4.43
N HIS A 33 -21.62 15.21 -3.90
CA HIS A 33 -21.09 15.57 -2.58
C HIS A 33 -20.10 16.74 -2.68
N THR A 34 -20.01 17.54 -1.63
CA THR A 34 -18.97 18.56 -1.52
C THR A 34 -17.78 17.95 -0.79
N VAL A 35 -16.64 17.81 -1.48
CA VAL A 35 -15.45 17.20 -0.92
C VAL A 35 -14.27 18.16 -0.97
N ARG A 36 -13.59 18.34 0.16
CA ARG A 36 -12.35 19.10 0.27
C ARG A 36 -11.23 18.17 0.79
N ILE A 37 -10.02 18.39 0.31
CA ILE A 37 -8.82 17.74 0.82
C ILE A 37 -8.00 18.79 1.57
N VAL A 38 -7.50 18.43 2.74
CA VAL A 38 -6.46 19.16 3.46
C VAL A 38 -5.24 18.27 3.56
N SER A 39 -4.14 18.75 3.03
CA SER A 39 -2.86 18.04 2.94
C SER A 39 -1.70 19.00 3.08
N GLU A 40 -0.50 18.47 3.35
CA GLU A 40 0.74 19.19 3.12
C GLU A 40 1.12 19.07 1.64
N ARG A 41 1.57 20.19 1.02
CA ARG A 41 2.13 20.18 -0.34
C ARG A 41 3.59 19.69 -0.27
N ALA A 42 3.80 18.39 -0.08
CA ALA A 42 5.13 17.80 -0.03
C ALA A 42 5.34 16.84 -1.20
N GLU A 43 6.55 16.82 -1.76
CA GLU A 43 6.95 15.81 -2.73
C GLU A 43 7.11 14.46 -2.04
N TYR A 44 6.49 13.42 -2.58
CA TYR A 44 6.55 12.06 -2.03
C TYR A 44 7.92 11.39 -2.24
N ARG A 45 8.58 11.66 -3.37
CA ARG A 45 9.86 11.06 -3.78
C ARG A 45 10.99 12.05 -3.62
N GLY A 46 11.34 12.43 -2.41
CA GLY A 46 12.55 13.21 -2.12
C GLY A 46 13.71 12.29 -1.73
N HIS A 47 14.78 12.27 -2.56
CA HIS A 47 15.99 11.54 -2.24
C HIS A 47 16.67 12.11 -0.98
N HIS A 48 17.10 11.22 -0.04
CA HIS A 48 18.07 11.50 1.03
C HIS A 48 17.69 12.49 2.14
N ALA A 49 16.51 12.38 2.73
CA ALA A 49 16.29 13.10 3.99
C ALA A 49 16.97 12.37 5.17
N ARG A 50 17.93 13.03 5.81
CA ARG A 50 18.52 12.62 7.09
C ARG A 50 17.43 12.39 8.13
N THR A 51 17.61 11.40 9.03
CA THR A 51 16.60 10.95 10.02
C THR A 51 15.99 12.09 10.85
N GLY A 52 16.78 13.09 11.27
CA GLY A 52 16.28 14.27 11.98
C GLY A 52 15.36 15.18 11.16
N SER A 53 15.51 15.21 9.83
CA SER A 53 14.65 16.00 8.95
C SER A 53 13.28 15.33 8.71
N ARG A 54 13.18 14.00 8.91
CA ARG A 54 11.91 13.25 8.75
C ARG A 54 10.91 13.60 9.85
N LEU A 55 11.33 13.52 11.12
CA LEU A 55 10.45 13.85 12.25
C LEU A 55 9.90 15.28 12.17
N LEU A 56 10.77 16.25 11.86
CA LEU A 56 10.33 17.64 11.71
C LEU A 56 9.33 17.82 10.57
N ARG A 57 9.50 17.10 9.46
CA ARG A 57 8.53 17.12 8.35
C ARG A 57 7.19 16.52 8.76
N GLU A 58 7.19 15.38 9.44
CA GLU A 58 5.95 14.75 9.91
C GLU A 58 5.21 15.65 10.90
N LEU A 59 5.92 16.28 11.84
CA LEU A 59 5.33 17.24 12.79
C LEU A 59 4.77 18.48 12.09
N LYS A 60 5.50 19.02 11.11
CA LYS A 60 5.02 20.14 10.28
C LYS A 60 3.76 19.75 9.51
N ALA A 61 3.77 18.59 8.85
CA ALA A 61 2.61 18.08 8.12
C ALA A 61 1.40 17.94 9.03
N LEU A 62 1.59 17.34 10.21
CA LEU A 62 0.54 17.19 11.22
C LEU A 62 -0.03 18.55 11.65
N ALA A 63 0.83 19.53 11.93
CA ALA A 63 0.40 20.89 12.32
C ALA A 63 -0.38 21.59 11.19
N VAL A 64 0.13 21.55 9.95
CA VAL A 64 -0.53 22.17 8.79
C VAL A 64 -1.90 21.57 8.53
N ILE A 65 -2.01 20.23 8.56
CA ILE A 65 -3.27 19.52 8.31
C ILE A 65 -4.26 19.79 9.44
N THR A 66 -3.81 19.76 10.70
CA THR A 66 -4.65 20.05 11.87
C THR A 66 -5.22 21.45 11.79
N TRP A 67 -4.39 22.45 11.52
CA TRP A 67 -4.80 23.83 11.38
C TRP A 67 -5.76 24.04 10.21
N GLY A 68 -5.45 23.45 9.04
CA GLY A 68 -6.33 23.47 7.87
C GLY A 68 -7.70 22.83 8.14
N ALA A 69 -7.72 21.74 8.89
CA ALA A 69 -8.96 21.08 9.30
C ALA A 69 -9.77 21.93 10.29
N LEU A 70 -9.08 22.56 11.25
CA LEU A 70 -9.71 23.43 12.25
C LEU A 70 -10.37 24.66 11.60
N LEU A 71 -9.70 25.26 10.61
CA LEU A 71 -10.19 26.46 9.92
C LEU A 71 -11.09 26.16 8.70
N SER A 72 -11.34 24.90 8.37
CA SER A 72 -12.10 24.55 7.16
C SER A 72 -13.53 25.09 7.21
N LYS A 73 -13.94 25.83 6.16
CA LYS A 73 -15.29 26.38 5.96
C LYS A 73 -15.80 25.99 4.58
N PRO A 74 -17.11 25.70 4.40
CA PRO A 74 -18.11 25.53 5.48
C PRO A 74 -17.78 24.32 6.37
N ARG A 75 -18.40 24.24 7.56
CA ARG A 75 -18.24 23.11 8.47
C ARG A 75 -18.58 21.81 7.74
N PRO A 76 -17.68 20.81 7.72
CA PRO A 76 -17.97 19.50 7.16
C PRO A 76 -18.95 18.69 8.04
N ASP A 77 -19.68 17.80 7.39
CA ASP A 77 -20.54 16.82 8.08
C ASP A 77 -19.68 15.68 8.62
N VAL A 78 -18.67 15.25 7.85
CA VAL A 78 -17.75 14.16 8.18
C VAL A 78 -16.31 14.58 7.87
N ILE A 79 -15.40 14.20 8.78
CA ILE A 79 -13.95 14.18 8.53
C ILE A 79 -13.56 12.72 8.26
N LEU A 80 -12.89 12.45 7.13
CA LEU A 80 -12.22 11.18 6.87
C LEU A 80 -10.72 11.40 6.97
N ALA A 81 -10.10 10.85 8.01
CA ALA A 81 -8.65 10.93 8.23
C ALA A 81 -7.98 9.62 7.82
N LEU A 82 -6.90 9.71 7.03
CA LEU A 82 -6.00 8.58 6.72
C LEU A 82 -4.91 8.46 7.80
N SER A 83 -3.97 7.52 7.59
CA SER A 83 -2.89 7.22 8.56
C SER A 83 -1.64 8.09 8.40
N SER A 84 -1.52 8.88 7.34
CA SER A 84 -0.33 9.70 7.06
C SER A 84 -0.62 11.20 7.18
N PRO A 85 0.17 11.95 7.97
CA PRO A 85 1.32 11.53 8.76
C PRO A 85 0.93 10.67 9.98
N PRO A 86 1.89 9.98 10.63
CA PRO A 86 1.62 9.25 11.88
C PRO A 86 0.88 10.12 12.90
N CYS A 87 -0.07 9.54 13.63
CA CYS A 87 -0.95 10.23 14.59
C CYS A 87 -1.95 11.23 13.97
N LEU A 88 -2.14 11.26 12.65
CA LEU A 88 -3.14 12.16 12.04
C LEU A 88 -4.56 11.92 12.59
N VAL A 89 -4.93 10.68 12.87
CA VAL A 89 -6.25 10.37 13.45
C VAL A 89 -6.42 10.97 14.84
N VAL A 90 -5.36 11.12 15.65
CA VAL A 90 -5.38 11.77 16.95
C VAL A 90 -5.72 13.26 16.81
N ALA A 91 -5.03 13.94 15.90
CA ALA A 91 -5.29 15.33 15.58
C ALA A 91 -6.70 15.53 14.99
N ALA A 92 -7.13 14.63 14.11
CA ALA A 92 -8.47 14.64 13.55
C ALA A 92 -9.55 14.44 14.62
N ALA A 93 -9.31 13.57 15.62
CA ALA A 93 -10.21 13.35 16.74
C ALA A 93 -10.36 14.59 17.62
N LEU A 94 -9.27 15.32 17.87
CA LEU A 94 -9.33 16.61 18.58
C LEU A 94 -10.16 17.63 17.80
N VAL A 95 -9.90 17.81 16.51
CA VAL A 95 -10.66 18.72 15.65
C VAL A 95 -12.13 18.31 15.56
N ALA A 96 -12.41 17.03 15.39
CA ALA A 96 -13.77 16.51 15.29
C ALA A 96 -14.56 16.74 16.59
N SER A 97 -13.92 16.51 17.74
CA SER A 97 -14.53 16.74 19.06
C SER A 97 -14.81 18.22 19.30
N THR A 98 -13.84 19.12 19.07
CA THR A 98 -13.99 20.56 19.30
C THR A 98 -15.02 21.20 18.36
N ARG A 99 -15.07 20.74 17.12
CA ARG A 99 -16.01 21.24 16.09
C ARG A 99 -17.32 20.45 16.05
N ARG A 100 -17.46 19.42 16.87
CA ARG A 100 -18.62 18.51 16.86
C ARG A 100 -18.90 17.98 15.45
N ILE A 101 -17.91 17.35 14.80
CA ILE A 101 -17.98 16.74 13.47
C ILE A 101 -17.86 15.23 13.63
N VAL A 102 -18.52 14.46 12.75
CA VAL A 102 -18.35 13.00 12.69
C VAL A 102 -16.94 12.68 12.17
N LEU A 103 -16.24 11.76 12.86
CA LEU A 103 -14.92 11.27 12.43
C LEU A 103 -15.04 9.87 11.87
N ALA A 104 -14.51 9.68 10.67
CA ALA A 104 -14.23 8.40 10.06
C ALA A 104 -12.70 8.24 9.89
N HIS A 105 -12.19 7.03 10.00
CA HIS A 105 -10.78 6.75 9.82
C HIS A 105 -10.57 5.68 8.74
N TRP A 106 -9.65 5.95 7.81
CA TRP A 106 -9.17 5.00 6.82
C TRP A 106 -7.77 4.54 7.23
N ALA A 107 -7.71 3.38 7.89
CA ALA A 107 -6.45 2.80 8.36
C ALA A 107 -5.66 2.25 7.17
N MET A 108 -4.47 2.81 6.93
CA MET A 108 -3.53 2.38 5.88
C MET A 108 -2.34 1.66 6.49
N ASP A 109 -1.55 2.38 7.30
CA ASP A 109 -0.43 1.85 8.06
C ASP A 109 -0.70 2.09 9.55
N LEU A 110 -0.58 1.04 10.37
CA LEU A 110 -0.91 1.11 11.79
C LEU A 110 0.32 1.52 12.62
N TYR A 111 0.56 2.83 12.72
CA TYR A 111 1.53 3.39 13.67
C TYR A 111 0.88 3.60 15.05
N PRO A 112 1.61 3.38 16.17
CA PRO A 112 3.04 3.05 16.28
C PRO A 112 3.38 1.55 16.10
N ASP A 113 2.38 0.67 16.01
CA ASP A 113 2.58 -0.77 16.05
C ASP A 113 3.52 -1.28 14.94
N LEU A 114 3.42 -0.73 13.74
CA LEU A 114 4.32 -1.06 12.64
C LEU A 114 5.78 -0.71 12.98
N ALA A 115 6.03 0.48 13.53
CA ALA A 115 7.37 0.89 13.92
C ALA A 115 7.95 0.02 15.06
N ILE A 116 7.10 -0.41 15.99
CA ILE A 116 7.48 -1.34 17.07
C ILE A 116 7.81 -2.72 16.48
N ALA A 117 6.95 -3.25 15.64
CA ALA A 117 7.11 -4.56 15.01
C ALA A 117 8.39 -4.65 14.15
N LEU A 118 8.76 -3.53 13.49
CA LEU A 118 9.98 -3.42 12.69
C LEU A 118 11.23 -3.03 13.49
N GLY A 119 11.12 -2.89 14.82
CA GLY A 119 12.24 -2.52 15.68
C GLY A 119 12.70 -1.06 15.56
N GLU A 120 11.87 -0.19 14.98
CA GLU A 120 12.17 1.25 14.86
C GLU A 120 11.84 2.04 16.14
N LEU A 121 10.91 1.52 16.94
CA LEU A 121 10.51 2.07 18.23
C LEU A 121 10.56 0.97 19.31
N PRO A 122 11.06 1.28 20.52
CA PRO A 122 10.99 0.33 21.62
C PRO A 122 9.52 0.10 22.02
N PRO A 123 9.15 -1.11 22.48
CA PRO A 123 7.76 -1.44 22.86
C PRO A 123 7.30 -0.79 24.17
N THR A 124 8.14 0.00 24.83
CA THR A 124 7.93 0.62 26.13
C THR A 124 8.09 2.14 26.09
N GLY A 125 7.68 2.84 27.13
CA GLY A 125 7.83 4.29 27.24
C GLY A 125 6.96 5.07 26.23
N ALA A 126 7.59 5.83 25.35
CA ALA A 126 6.90 6.69 24.39
C ALA A 126 5.88 5.96 23.52
N SER A 127 6.19 4.71 23.13
CA SER A 127 5.26 3.90 22.29
C SER A 127 3.97 3.55 23.03
N GLY A 128 4.03 3.35 24.34
CA GLY A 128 2.83 3.14 25.19
C GLY A 128 1.93 4.37 25.22
N ILE A 129 2.52 5.57 25.31
CA ILE A 129 1.78 6.83 25.23
C ILE A 129 1.10 6.96 23.86
N PHE A 130 1.83 6.67 22.74
CA PHE A 130 1.26 6.70 21.41
C PHE A 130 0.09 5.72 21.25
N ARG A 131 0.22 4.50 21.75
CA ARG A 131 -0.88 3.51 21.73
C ARG A 131 -2.10 4.01 22.50
N THR A 132 -1.90 4.63 23.65
CA THR A 132 -3.00 5.22 24.44
C THR A 132 -3.70 6.35 23.68
N LEU A 133 -2.95 7.24 23.03
CA LEU A 133 -3.50 8.30 22.20
C LEU A 133 -4.24 7.73 20.96
N MET A 134 -3.69 6.70 20.31
CA MET A 134 -4.35 6.04 19.20
C MET A 134 -5.65 5.36 19.65
N ARG A 135 -5.64 4.60 20.76
CA ARG A 135 -6.86 4.01 21.36
C ARG A 135 -7.91 5.08 21.60
N TRP A 136 -7.52 6.17 22.26
CA TRP A 136 -8.42 7.30 22.51
C TRP A 136 -9.03 7.86 21.21
N ALA A 137 -8.23 8.03 20.17
CA ALA A 137 -8.71 8.55 18.89
C ALA A 137 -9.61 7.56 18.15
N TYR A 138 -9.25 6.28 18.14
CA TYR A 138 -10.05 5.23 17.49
C TYR A 138 -11.44 5.10 18.12
N HIS A 139 -11.56 5.14 19.44
CA HIS A 139 -12.86 5.13 20.13
C HIS A 139 -13.71 6.38 19.85
N ARG A 140 -13.18 7.42 19.23
CA ARG A 140 -13.92 8.61 18.77
C ARG A 140 -14.33 8.54 17.30
N CYS A 141 -13.85 7.57 16.57
CA CYS A 141 -14.28 7.34 15.20
C CYS A 141 -15.67 6.72 15.19
N ALA A 142 -16.58 7.29 14.43
CA ALA A 142 -17.88 6.67 14.15
C ALA A 142 -17.73 5.40 13.31
N ILE A 143 -16.63 5.33 12.52
CA ILE A 143 -16.25 4.16 11.74
C ILE A 143 -14.75 4.15 11.49
N ILE A 144 -14.18 2.95 11.52
CA ILE A 144 -12.80 2.68 11.12
C ILE A 144 -12.84 1.67 9.98
N VAL A 145 -12.12 1.94 8.90
CA VAL A 145 -12.01 1.04 7.75
C VAL A 145 -10.60 0.48 7.70
N ALA A 146 -10.50 -0.84 7.83
CA ALA A 146 -9.28 -1.63 7.65
C ALA A 146 -9.14 -2.09 6.18
N LEU A 147 -7.93 -2.51 5.78
CA LEU A 147 -7.65 -2.91 4.41
C LEU A 147 -7.88 -4.40 4.17
N ASP A 148 -7.75 -5.22 5.22
CA ASP A 148 -7.98 -6.66 5.20
C ASP A 148 -8.37 -7.20 6.59
N ASP A 149 -8.63 -8.51 6.66
CA ASP A 149 -9.04 -9.19 7.88
C ASP A 149 -7.94 -9.22 8.97
N ASP A 150 -6.66 -9.32 8.58
CA ASP A 150 -5.55 -9.30 9.53
C ASP A 150 -5.44 -7.93 10.21
N MET A 151 -5.61 -6.85 9.46
CA MET A 151 -5.62 -5.48 10.01
C MET A 151 -6.85 -5.25 10.91
N ALA A 152 -8.00 -5.74 10.51
CA ALA A 152 -9.22 -5.68 11.31
C ALA A 152 -9.06 -6.44 12.64
N ALA A 153 -8.50 -7.65 12.59
CA ALA A 153 -8.21 -8.46 13.77
C ALA A 153 -7.18 -7.77 14.70
N HIS A 154 -6.14 -7.14 14.14
CA HIS A 154 -5.16 -6.38 14.95
C HIS A 154 -5.83 -5.20 15.66
N LEU A 155 -6.60 -4.40 14.94
CA LEU A 155 -7.32 -3.24 15.50
C LEU A 155 -8.28 -3.65 16.63
N ASN A 156 -9.02 -4.76 16.43
CA ASN A 156 -9.90 -5.30 17.45
C ASN A 156 -9.10 -5.79 18.66
N LYS A 157 -8.06 -6.60 18.46
CA LYS A 157 -7.27 -7.21 19.53
C LYS A 157 -6.53 -6.17 20.39
N VAL A 158 -5.92 -5.15 19.75
CA VAL A 158 -5.04 -4.20 20.44
C VAL A 158 -5.78 -2.97 20.94
N TYR A 159 -6.76 -2.50 20.17
CA TYR A 159 -7.46 -1.24 20.47
C TYR A 159 -8.92 -1.42 20.84
N GLU A 160 -9.44 -2.66 20.77
CA GLU A 160 -10.84 -3.00 21.16
C GLU A 160 -11.88 -2.21 20.34
N VAL A 161 -11.65 -2.09 19.04
CA VAL A 161 -12.53 -1.38 18.11
C VAL A 161 -13.04 -2.28 17.00
N GLU A 162 -14.29 -2.08 16.60
CA GLU A 162 -14.86 -2.73 15.41
C GLU A 162 -14.48 -1.96 14.17
N THR A 163 -14.27 -2.71 13.08
CA THR A 163 -13.90 -2.14 11.80
C THR A 163 -14.77 -2.65 10.67
N LYS A 164 -14.83 -1.90 9.57
CA LYS A 164 -15.28 -2.37 8.26
C LYS A 164 -14.08 -2.61 7.38
N ILE A 165 -14.19 -3.52 6.42
CA ILE A 165 -13.10 -3.84 5.51
C ILE A 165 -13.42 -3.30 4.13
N ILE A 166 -12.54 -2.45 3.61
CA ILE A 166 -12.52 -2.04 2.19
C ILE A 166 -11.08 -2.14 1.71
N SER A 167 -10.80 -3.18 0.93
CA SER A 167 -9.46 -3.38 0.37
C SER A 167 -9.11 -2.26 -0.63
N PRO A 168 -7.83 -1.88 -0.74
CA PRO A 168 -7.39 -0.91 -1.71
C PRO A 168 -7.65 -1.37 -3.15
N TRP A 169 -7.71 -0.41 -4.06
CA TRP A 169 -7.86 -0.64 -5.49
C TRP A 169 -6.69 -0.03 -6.26
N ALA A 170 -6.50 -0.45 -7.51
CA ALA A 170 -5.53 0.19 -8.39
C ALA A 170 -6.09 1.52 -8.91
N ALA A 171 -5.33 2.59 -8.75
CA ALA A 171 -5.70 3.90 -9.26
C ALA A 171 -5.75 3.92 -10.79
N ALA A 172 -6.58 4.80 -11.39
CA ALA A 172 -6.84 4.83 -12.83
C ALA A 172 -5.60 5.14 -13.65
N ASP A 173 -4.74 6.03 -13.15
CA ASP A 173 -3.48 6.39 -13.79
C ASP A 173 -2.43 5.25 -13.78
N LEU A 174 -2.62 4.25 -12.90
CA LEU A 174 -1.80 3.02 -12.89
C LEU A 174 -2.29 1.95 -13.88
N THR A 175 -3.41 2.19 -14.54
CA THR A 175 -4.10 1.23 -15.40
C THR A 175 -4.53 1.91 -16.70
N PRO A 176 -3.61 2.48 -17.49
CA PRO A 176 -3.94 3.20 -18.71
C PRO A 176 -4.58 2.26 -19.75
N GLU A 177 -5.53 2.79 -20.51
CA GLU A 177 -6.16 2.07 -21.63
C GLU A 177 -5.19 1.86 -22.80
N VAL A 178 -4.20 2.73 -22.94
CA VAL A 178 -3.16 2.66 -23.98
C VAL A 178 -1.79 2.60 -23.31
N ILE A 179 -1.05 1.55 -23.59
CA ILE A 179 0.31 1.36 -23.07
C ILE A 179 1.28 1.79 -24.19
N PRO A 180 2.10 2.83 -23.98
CA PRO A 180 3.10 3.24 -24.97
C PRO A 180 4.16 2.13 -25.15
N PRO A 181 4.85 2.06 -26.29
CA PRO A 181 5.90 1.07 -26.51
C PRO A 181 7.05 1.26 -25.49
N PRO A 182 7.78 0.19 -25.14
CA PRO A 182 8.87 0.26 -24.18
C PRO A 182 10.02 1.13 -24.72
N THR A 183 10.56 1.98 -23.83
CA THR A 183 11.74 2.78 -24.12
C THR A 183 13.00 1.93 -23.92
N GLN A 184 13.99 2.05 -24.81
CA GLN A 184 15.25 1.32 -24.70
C GLN A 184 15.98 1.62 -23.38
N GLY A 185 16.60 0.60 -22.78
CA GLY A 185 17.35 0.70 -21.54
C GLY A 185 16.50 0.74 -20.27
N THR A 186 15.17 0.57 -20.37
CA THR A 186 14.26 0.50 -19.23
C THR A 186 14.13 -0.92 -18.67
N GLY A 187 13.53 -1.05 -17.49
CA GLY A 187 13.18 -2.35 -16.91
C GLY A 187 12.33 -3.22 -17.85
N ALA A 188 11.47 -2.60 -18.66
CA ALA A 188 10.64 -3.29 -19.64
C ALA A 188 11.46 -3.98 -20.74
N THR A 189 12.50 -3.33 -21.25
CA THR A 189 13.40 -3.96 -22.25
C THR A 189 14.23 -5.07 -21.64
N LEU A 190 14.68 -4.93 -20.40
CA LEU A 190 15.38 -6.00 -19.68
C LEU A 190 14.46 -7.20 -19.44
N ALA A 191 13.24 -6.96 -19.01
CA ALA A 191 12.25 -8.01 -18.74
C ALA A 191 11.82 -8.75 -20.03
N ALA A 192 11.77 -8.06 -21.19
CA ALA A 192 11.41 -8.66 -22.46
C ALA A 192 12.52 -9.51 -23.10
N GLN A 193 13.78 -9.34 -22.68
CA GLN A 193 14.93 -10.06 -23.24
C GLN A 193 15.18 -11.43 -22.60
N SER A 194 14.61 -11.71 -21.45
CA SER A 194 14.84 -12.93 -20.68
C SER A 194 13.60 -13.32 -19.88
N TRP A 195 13.53 -14.59 -19.49
CA TRP A 195 12.54 -15.00 -18.50
C TRP A 195 12.85 -14.33 -17.17
N THR A 196 11.95 -13.45 -16.74
CA THR A 196 12.22 -12.51 -15.65
C THR A 196 11.16 -12.62 -14.57
N TRP A 197 11.60 -12.74 -13.30
CA TRP A 197 10.75 -12.51 -12.16
C TRP A 197 11.05 -11.14 -11.53
N LEU A 198 10.00 -10.39 -11.24
CA LEU A 198 10.06 -8.95 -10.99
C LEU A 198 9.56 -8.59 -9.60
N TYR A 199 10.38 -7.87 -8.85
CA TYR A 199 9.95 -7.07 -7.72
C TYR A 199 9.87 -5.60 -8.15
N SER A 200 8.66 -5.03 -8.25
CA SER A 200 8.47 -3.61 -8.60
C SER A 200 7.87 -2.83 -7.43
N GLY A 201 8.50 -1.72 -7.05
CA GLY A 201 8.04 -0.77 -6.04
C GLY A 201 9.02 -0.49 -4.91
N ASN A 202 8.50 0.05 -3.80
CA ASN A 202 9.30 0.41 -2.62
C ASN A 202 9.75 -0.84 -1.86
N LEU A 203 11.06 -1.06 -1.75
CA LEU A 203 11.68 -2.09 -0.92
C LEU A 203 11.90 -1.53 0.50
N GLY A 204 10.80 -1.38 1.24
CA GLY A 204 10.81 -0.88 2.61
C GLY A 204 11.17 -1.98 3.63
N ARG A 205 11.30 -1.59 4.90
CA ARG A 205 11.67 -2.50 6.01
C ARG A 205 10.65 -3.59 6.31
N ALA A 206 9.42 -3.42 5.86
CA ALA A 206 8.34 -4.40 6.03
C ALA A 206 8.32 -5.51 4.95
N HIS A 207 9.30 -5.50 4.04
CA HIS A 207 9.37 -6.46 2.94
C HIS A 207 10.47 -7.50 3.14
N GLU A 208 10.16 -8.75 2.79
CA GLU A 208 11.15 -9.81 2.70
C GLU A 208 11.87 -9.73 1.36
N TRP A 209 13.19 -9.60 1.41
CA TRP A 209 14.01 -9.52 0.20
C TRP A 209 15.12 -10.58 0.16
N ARG A 210 15.54 -11.09 1.33
CA ARG A 210 16.60 -12.10 1.42
C ARG A 210 16.25 -13.41 0.73
N PRO A 211 15.03 -13.98 0.93
CA PRO A 211 14.64 -15.23 0.25
C PRO A 211 14.66 -15.11 -1.27
N ILE A 212 14.32 -13.92 -1.81
CA ILE A 212 14.37 -13.66 -3.27
C ILE A 212 15.80 -13.82 -3.79
N LEU A 213 16.77 -13.20 -3.12
CA LEU A 213 18.18 -13.24 -3.53
C LEU A 213 18.80 -14.61 -3.34
N LEU A 214 18.43 -15.33 -2.26
CA LEU A 214 18.88 -16.71 -2.05
C LEU A 214 18.31 -17.65 -3.11
N ALA A 215 17.04 -17.54 -3.45
CA ALA A 215 16.44 -18.32 -4.53
C ALA A 215 17.09 -18.02 -5.90
N GLN A 216 17.38 -16.73 -6.17
CA GLN A 216 18.13 -16.38 -7.41
C GLN A 216 19.51 -17.02 -7.45
N ARG A 217 20.22 -17.11 -6.29
CA ARG A 217 21.51 -17.80 -6.20
C ARG A 217 21.38 -19.26 -6.58
N GLU A 218 20.39 -19.98 -6.03
CA GLU A 218 20.17 -21.38 -6.36
C GLU A 218 19.79 -21.61 -7.84
N LEU A 219 19.00 -20.70 -8.43
CA LEU A 219 18.64 -20.74 -9.85
C LEU A 219 19.89 -20.58 -10.74
N GLU A 220 20.81 -19.68 -10.37
CA GLU A 220 22.09 -19.49 -11.07
C GLU A 220 23.01 -20.70 -10.90
N ASP A 221 23.06 -21.34 -9.73
CA ASP A 221 23.83 -22.55 -9.47
C ASP A 221 23.34 -23.75 -10.31
N ARG A 222 22.04 -23.75 -10.67
CA ARG A 222 21.44 -24.72 -11.61
C ARG A 222 21.64 -24.33 -13.09
N ALA A 223 22.38 -23.25 -13.36
CA ALA A 223 22.63 -22.72 -14.69
C ALA A 223 21.33 -22.35 -15.48
N LEU A 224 20.24 -22.01 -14.79
CA LEU A 224 19.00 -21.57 -15.43
C LEU A 224 19.13 -20.11 -15.88
N PRO A 225 18.74 -19.79 -17.13
CA PRO A 225 18.85 -18.42 -17.66
C PRO A 225 17.67 -17.54 -17.21
N ILE A 226 17.41 -17.55 -15.89
CA ILE A 226 16.34 -16.80 -15.23
C ILE A 226 16.92 -15.51 -14.65
N GLN A 227 16.31 -14.38 -14.96
CA GLN A 227 16.73 -13.08 -14.47
C GLN A 227 15.82 -12.60 -13.34
N LEU A 228 16.44 -12.13 -12.26
CA LEU A 228 15.76 -11.36 -11.21
C LEU A 228 15.88 -9.87 -11.53
N LEU A 229 14.75 -9.18 -11.54
CA LEU A 229 14.71 -7.74 -11.74
C LEU A 229 14.07 -7.05 -10.54
N PHE A 230 14.80 -6.11 -9.94
CA PHE A 230 14.26 -5.13 -8.99
C PHE A 230 14.06 -3.80 -9.71
N GLU A 231 12.85 -3.25 -9.64
CA GLU A 231 12.51 -1.91 -10.14
C GLU A 231 11.94 -1.07 -9.01
N GLY A 232 12.59 0.03 -8.67
CA GLY A 232 12.13 0.92 -7.61
C GLY A 232 13.22 1.51 -6.74
N GLY A 233 13.08 1.37 -5.43
CA GLY A 233 13.99 1.89 -4.42
C GLY A 233 13.47 1.57 -3.03
N GLY A 234 13.97 2.26 -2.01
CA GLY A 234 13.47 2.09 -0.64
C GLY A 234 14.57 1.92 0.39
N ALA A 235 14.18 1.84 1.66
CA ALA A 235 15.12 1.83 2.78
C ALA A 235 16.06 0.62 2.78
N MET A 236 15.61 -0.53 2.23
CA MET A 236 16.39 -1.77 2.19
C MET A 236 17.12 -1.98 0.85
N TRP A 237 17.03 -1.03 -0.06
CA TRP A 237 17.58 -1.15 -1.43
C TRP A 237 19.08 -1.41 -1.43
N MET A 238 19.84 -0.57 -0.74
CA MET A 238 21.30 -0.69 -0.68
C MET A 238 21.77 -1.96 0.05
N ASP A 239 21.03 -2.38 1.08
CA ASP A 239 21.35 -3.61 1.82
C ASP A 239 21.10 -4.84 0.94
N ALA A 240 20.00 -4.84 0.17
CA ALA A 240 19.70 -5.91 -0.77
C ALA A 240 20.73 -5.98 -1.90
N GLN A 241 21.15 -4.84 -2.45
CA GLN A 241 22.23 -4.79 -3.46
C GLN A 241 23.55 -5.32 -2.93
N ARG A 242 23.94 -4.93 -1.71
CA ARG A 242 25.15 -5.41 -1.07
C ARG A 242 25.11 -6.94 -0.92
N PHE A 243 24.01 -7.47 -0.41
CA PHE A 243 23.83 -8.89 -0.23
C PHE A 243 23.84 -9.67 -1.56
N ALA A 244 23.25 -9.11 -2.62
CA ALA A 244 23.34 -9.67 -3.97
C ALA A 244 24.80 -9.74 -4.46
N GLY A 245 25.60 -8.72 -4.14
CA GLY A 245 27.06 -8.69 -4.40
C GLY A 245 27.84 -9.76 -3.60
N GLU A 246 27.51 -9.95 -2.32
CA GLU A 246 28.08 -11.00 -1.46
C GLU A 246 27.77 -12.40 -2.02
N LEU A 247 26.55 -12.59 -2.52
CA LEU A 247 26.14 -13.83 -3.22
C LEU A 247 26.74 -13.96 -4.64
N LYS A 248 27.40 -12.92 -5.16
CA LYS A 248 27.98 -12.88 -6.51
C LYS A 248 26.96 -13.19 -7.60
N LEU A 249 25.73 -12.66 -7.48
CA LEU A 249 24.67 -12.86 -8.45
C LEU A 249 25.03 -12.20 -9.81
N LYS A 250 24.85 -12.95 -10.89
CA LYS A 250 25.12 -12.50 -12.27
C LYS A 250 23.85 -12.06 -13.00
N ASN A 251 22.74 -12.72 -12.71
CA ASN A 251 21.43 -12.51 -13.35
C ASN A 251 20.46 -11.73 -12.44
N CYS A 252 20.99 -10.79 -11.66
CA CYS A 252 20.19 -9.85 -10.86
C CYS A 252 20.40 -8.43 -11.40
N ARG A 253 19.32 -7.75 -11.75
CA ARG A 253 19.34 -6.38 -12.30
C ARG A 253 18.54 -5.45 -11.38
N TRP A 254 18.97 -4.19 -11.37
CA TRP A 254 18.41 -3.14 -10.51
C TRP A 254 18.09 -1.94 -11.37
N CYS A 255 16.83 -1.51 -11.39
CA CYS A 255 16.37 -0.32 -12.06
C CYS A 255 15.77 0.65 -11.02
N GLU A 256 16.03 1.93 -11.18
CA GLU A 256 15.38 2.97 -10.39
C GLU A 256 13.87 3.06 -10.69
N TYR A 257 13.17 3.90 -9.92
CA TYR A 257 11.75 4.15 -10.18
C TYR A 257 11.53 4.65 -11.61
N ALA A 258 10.78 3.90 -12.36
CA ALA A 258 10.23 4.33 -13.64
C ALA A 258 8.98 5.19 -13.45
N ASP A 259 8.56 5.91 -14.49
CA ASP A 259 7.22 6.47 -14.53
C ASP A 259 6.16 5.34 -14.56
N GLU A 260 4.90 5.68 -14.34
CA GLU A 260 3.85 4.68 -14.17
C GLU A 260 3.60 3.84 -15.44
N ALA A 261 3.72 4.46 -16.62
CA ALA A 261 3.55 3.76 -17.88
C ALA A 261 4.70 2.77 -18.12
N GLN A 262 5.94 3.19 -17.90
CA GLN A 262 7.12 2.34 -18.00
C GLN A 262 7.09 1.22 -16.94
N SER A 263 6.73 1.51 -15.70
CA SER A 263 6.58 0.49 -14.66
C SER A 263 5.51 -0.54 -15.02
N LEU A 264 4.40 -0.13 -15.63
CA LEU A 264 3.38 -1.07 -16.11
C LEU A 264 3.93 -1.95 -17.25
N GLN A 265 4.71 -1.39 -18.17
CA GLN A 265 5.36 -2.15 -19.23
C GLN A 265 6.34 -3.20 -18.66
N THR A 266 7.14 -2.84 -17.64
CA THR A 266 8.04 -3.77 -16.97
C THR A 266 7.26 -4.92 -16.34
N VAL A 267 6.17 -4.60 -15.65
CA VAL A 267 5.26 -5.60 -15.06
C VAL A 267 4.66 -6.51 -16.12
N LEU A 268 4.27 -5.97 -17.28
CA LEU A 268 3.69 -6.75 -18.38
C LEU A 268 4.71 -7.64 -19.08
N ALA A 269 5.92 -7.16 -19.27
CA ALA A 269 7.02 -7.91 -19.93
C ALA A 269 7.56 -9.03 -19.03
N SER A 270 7.43 -8.93 -17.71
CA SER A 270 7.96 -9.93 -16.78
C SER A 270 7.17 -11.22 -16.81
N SER A 271 7.84 -12.34 -16.53
CA SER A 271 7.21 -13.68 -16.49
C SER A 271 6.49 -13.93 -15.18
N VAL A 272 7.04 -13.50 -14.05
CA VAL A 272 6.49 -13.67 -12.69
C VAL A 272 6.58 -12.37 -11.92
N LEU A 273 5.57 -12.08 -11.12
CA LEU A 273 5.52 -10.92 -10.22
C LEU A 273 5.79 -11.36 -8.78
N ILE A 274 6.52 -10.54 -8.03
CA ILE A 274 6.89 -10.81 -6.65
C ILE A 274 6.20 -9.80 -5.73
N ALA A 275 5.52 -10.31 -4.72
CA ALA A 275 5.04 -9.52 -3.59
C ALA A 275 5.51 -10.15 -2.28
N THR A 276 5.90 -9.32 -1.31
CA THR A 276 6.45 -9.81 -0.06
C THR A 276 5.97 -9.00 1.13
N GLN A 277 5.96 -9.63 2.30
CA GLN A 277 5.73 -8.95 3.57
C GLN A 277 6.42 -9.74 4.69
N ARG A 278 7.10 -9.03 5.57
CA ARG A 278 7.63 -9.64 6.80
C ARG A 278 6.49 -10.07 7.73
N ARG A 279 6.68 -11.17 8.44
CA ARG A 279 5.67 -11.70 9.38
C ARG A 279 5.28 -10.69 10.44
N GLU A 280 6.25 -9.90 10.92
CA GLU A 280 6.03 -8.87 11.93
C GLU A 280 5.15 -7.71 11.43
N ALA A 281 5.07 -7.52 10.12
CA ALA A 281 4.25 -6.46 9.50
C ALA A 281 2.82 -6.93 9.13
N ARG A 282 2.47 -8.19 9.40
CA ARG A 282 1.14 -8.75 9.15
C ARG A 282 0.06 -7.96 9.86
N GLY A 283 -0.96 -7.54 9.13
CA GLY A 283 -2.07 -6.74 9.65
C GLY A 283 -1.71 -5.31 10.05
N LEU A 284 -0.47 -4.86 9.83
CA LEU A 284 -0.02 -3.51 10.18
C LEU A 284 0.12 -2.59 8.97
N LEU A 285 0.28 -3.16 7.78
CA LEU A 285 0.24 -2.49 6.49
C LEU A 285 -0.24 -3.46 5.41
N TRP A 286 -0.63 -2.90 4.27
CA TRP A 286 -1.00 -3.67 3.08
C TRP A 286 -0.11 -3.25 1.90
N PRO A 287 0.60 -4.19 1.22
CA PRO A 287 1.47 -3.84 0.10
C PRO A 287 0.67 -3.29 -1.09
N SER A 288 0.72 -1.99 -1.31
CA SER A 288 -0.11 -1.28 -2.29
C SER A 288 0.00 -1.80 -3.72
N LYS A 289 1.14 -2.41 -4.09
CA LYS A 289 1.34 -3.02 -5.41
C LYS A 289 0.34 -4.15 -5.71
N LEU A 290 -0.14 -4.86 -4.68
CA LEU A 290 -1.07 -5.98 -4.83
C LEU A 290 -2.37 -5.56 -5.52
N ALA A 291 -2.87 -4.35 -5.26
CA ALA A 291 -4.08 -3.84 -5.89
C ALA A 291 -3.97 -3.80 -7.43
N ARG A 292 -2.77 -3.52 -7.97
CA ARG A 292 -2.51 -3.51 -9.41
C ARG A 292 -2.24 -4.90 -9.96
N ILE A 293 -1.39 -5.69 -9.28
CA ILE A 293 -0.90 -6.95 -9.85
C ILE A 293 -1.89 -8.11 -9.72
N ILE A 294 -2.71 -8.14 -8.67
CA ILE A 294 -3.69 -9.20 -8.47
C ILE A 294 -4.65 -9.34 -9.68
N PRO A 295 -5.27 -8.29 -10.22
CA PRO A 295 -6.18 -8.40 -11.35
C PRO A 295 -5.51 -8.79 -12.67
N MET A 296 -4.19 -8.64 -12.82
CA MET A 296 -3.48 -8.90 -14.07
C MET A 296 -3.44 -10.38 -14.46
N ARG A 297 -3.72 -11.29 -13.54
CA ARG A 297 -3.68 -12.75 -13.76
C ARG A 297 -2.35 -13.25 -14.34
N LYS A 298 -1.26 -12.57 -14.00
CA LYS A 298 0.10 -13.06 -14.25
C LYS A 298 0.52 -13.98 -13.11
N PRO A 299 1.46 -14.90 -13.35
CA PRO A 299 2.09 -15.66 -12.28
C PRO A 299 2.57 -14.74 -11.16
N LEU A 300 2.17 -15.06 -9.93
CA LEU A 300 2.45 -14.25 -8.76
C LEU A 300 3.02 -15.12 -7.65
N ILE A 301 4.16 -14.72 -7.12
CA ILE A 301 4.73 -15.30 -5.92
C ILE A 301 4.54 -14.35 -4.74
N TRP A 302 3.97 -14.89 -3.66
CA TRP A 302 3.90 -14.26 -2.36
C TRP A 302 4.94 -14.87 -1.43
N ILE A 303 5.81 -14.05 -0.85
CA ILE A 303 6.76 -14.46 0.17
C ILE A 303 6.45 -13.70 1.46
N GLY A 304 5.91 -14.42 2.44
CA GLY A 304 5.42 -13.85 3.70
C GLY A 304 4.42 -14.79 4.38
N PRO A 305 3.64 -14.30 5.36
CA PRO A 305 2.68 -15.13 6.10
C PRO A 305 1.73 -15.88 5.16
N THR A 306 1.80 -17.19 5.16
CA THR A 306 1.00 -18.05 4.27
C THR A 306 -0.41 -18.32 4.80
N ASP A 307 -0.65 -18.05 6.08
CA ASP A 307 -1.94 -18.15 6.77
C ASP A 307 -2.64 -16.78 6.91
N GLY A 308 -2.07 -15.72 6.32
CA GLY A 308 -2.59 -14.35 6.39
C GLY A 308 -3.69 -14.03 5.37
N ALA A 309 -4.37 -12.90 5.60
CA ALA A 309 -5.45 -12.39 4.74
C ALA A 309 -5.01 -12.21 3.29
N ILE A 310 -3.77 -11.73 3.05
CA ILE A 310 -3.22 -11.55 1.70
C ILE A 310 -3.06 -12.90 1.00
N ALA A 311 -2.41 -13.88 1.64
CA ALA A 311 -2.23 -15.22 1.08
C ALA A 311 -3.57 -15.89 0.78
N ASN A 312 -4.55 -15.78 1.68
CA ASN A 312 -5.90 -16.31 1.49
C ASN A 312 -6.61 -15.66 0.29
N ALA A 313 -6.41 -14.35 0.06
CA ALA A 313 -7.03 -13.63 -1.05
C ALA A 313 -6.47 -14.02 -2.44
N ILE A 314 -5.27 -14.60 -2.50
CA ILE A 314 -4.61 -14.94 -3.76
C ILE A 314 -4.39 -16.43 -3.98
N ARG A 315 -4.53 -17.26 -2.97
CA ARG A 315 -4.21 -18.71 -2.99
C ARG A 315 -4.95 -19.50 -4.07
N ASP A 316 -6.22 -19.21 -4.26
CA ASP A 316 -7.07 -19.93 -5.20
C ASP A 316 -6.92 -19.45 -6.66
N ARG A 317 -5.99 -18.52 -6.91
CA ARG A 317 -5.72 -18.07 -8.27
C ARG A 317 -4.79 -19.07 -8.96
N PRO A 318 -5.06 -19.40 -10.23
CA PRO A 318 -4.11 -20.15 -11.03
C PRO A 318 -2.78 -19.38 -11.11
N ASP A 319 -1.68 -20.07 -11.22
CA ASP A 319 -0.34 -19.52 -11.37
C ASP A 319 0.11 -18.61 -10.20
N THR A 320 -0.43 -18.86 -8.99
CA THR A 320 -0.01 -18.16 -7.78
C THR A 320 0.54 -19.15 -6.76
N ALA A 321 1.66 -18.78 -6.12
CA ALA A 321 2.23 -19.54 -5.02
C ALA A 321 2.49 -18.66 -3.81
N CYS A 322 2.31 -19.22 -2.61
CA CYS A 322 2.54 -18.55 -1.34
C CYS A 322 3.57 -19.35 -0.54
N PHE A 323 4.64 -18.69 -0.12
CA PHE A 323 5.74 -19.31 0.62
C PHE A 323 6.09 -18.50 1.85
N GLU A 324 6.46 -19.19 2.92
CA GLU A 324 7.17 -18.58 4.04
C GLU A 324 8.61 -18.23 3.62
N PRO A 325 9.26 -17.24 4.27
CA PRO A 325 10.59 -16.78 3.90
C PRO A 325 11.67 -17.88 3.93
N GLU A 326 11.47 -18.90 4.76
CA GLU A 326 12.39 -20.02 4.94
C GLU A 326 12.30 -21.09 3.83
N GLN A 327 11.27 -21.05 3.01
CA GLN A 327 10.97 -22.04 1.96
C GLN A 327 11.69 -21.73 0.63
N VAL A 328 12.99 -21.40 0.69
CA VAL A 328 13.79 -21.08 -0.50
C VAL A 328 13.82 -22.22 -1.51
N PRO A 329 14.03 -23.50 -1.12
CA PRO A 329 14.01 -24.62 -2.07
C PRO A 329 12.69 -24.77 -2.82
N GLU A 330 11.54 -24.56 -2.14
CA GLU A 330 10.22 -24.66 -2.73
C GLU A 330 9.95 -23.49 -3.70
N ILE A 331 10.45 -22.28 -3.37
CA ILE A 331 10.43 -21.11 -4.26
C ILE A 331 11.18 -21.45 -5.55
N VAL A 332 12.38 -22.00 -5.45
CA VAL A 332 13.21 -22.40 -6.59
C VAL A 332 12.52 -23.49 -7.43
N ALA A 333 11.96 -24.51 -6.78
CA ALA A 333 11.25 -25.58 -7.45
C ALA A 333 10.04 -25.03 -8.25
N TRP A 334 9.26 -24.15 -7.65
CA TRP A 334 8.09 -23.54 -8.31
C TRP A 334 8.49 -22.66 -9.49
N ILE A 335 9.53 -21.82 -9.35
CA ILE A 335 10.03 -20.98 -10.44
C ILE A 335 10.57 -21.83 -11.58
N THR A 336 11.29 -22.92 -11.28
CA THR A 336 11.83 -23.86 -12.29
C THR A 336 10.70 -24.52 -13.07
N ALA A 337 9.69 -25.05 -12.38
CA ALA A 337 8.53 -25.68 -13.02
C ALA A 337 7.77 -24.70 -13.91
N LEU A 338 7.65 -23.43 -13.47
CA LEU A 338 6.99 -22.39 -14.25
C LEU A 338 7.83 -21.97 -15.46
N TYR A 339 9.15 -21.95 -15.34
CA TYR A 339 10.06 -21.68 -16.45
C TYR A 339 9.97 -22.75 -17.56
N GLU A 340 9.81 -24.02 -17.19
CA GLU A 340 9.68 -25.14 -18.12
C GLU A 340 8.29 -25.24 -18.78
N THR A 341 7.30 -24.51 -18.27
CA THR A 341 5.93 -24.52 -18.77
C THR A 341 5.65 -23.33 -19.68
N PRO A 342 5.03 -23.52 -20.87
CA PRO A 342 4.62 -22.40 -21.70
C PRO A 342 3.71 -21.43 -20.94
N GLN A 343 4.10 -20.15 -20.89
CA GLN A 343 3.35 -19.12 -20.17
C GLN A 343 2.17 -18.64 -21.03
N THR A 344 0.99 -18.55 -20.41
CA THR A 344 -0.16 -17.86 -20.99
C THR A 344 0.07 -16.35 -20.89
N SER A 345 -0.12 -15.63 -21.99
CA SER A 345 -0.01 -14.15 -21.98
C SER A 345 -1.07 -13.52 -21.07
N ALA A 346 -0.70 -12.47 -20.35
CA ALA A 346 -1.64 -11.69 -19.54
C ALA A 346 -2.78 -11.14 -20.41
N ASN A 347 -4.01 -11.35 -19.98
CA ASN A 347 -5.16 -10.74 -20.64
C ASN A 347 -5.42 -9.36 -20.04
N LEU A 348 -4.89 -8.32 -20.70
CA LEU A 348 -4.98 -6.93 -20.27
C LEU A 348 -6.40 -6.40 -20.27
N ASP A 349 -7.23 -6.78 -21.24
CA ASP A 349 -8.61 -6.31 -21.31
C ASP A 349 -9.41 -6.79 -20.09
N SER A 350 -9.21 -8.06 -19.71
CA SER A 350 -9.80 -8.62 -18.50
C SER A 350 -9.30 -7.89 -17.23
N ALA A 351 -8.00 -7.58 -17.16
CA ALA A 351 -7.43 -6.84 -16.03
C ALA A 351 -8.00 -5.42 -15.96
N ALA A 352 -8.09 -4.70 -17.07
CA ALA A 352 -8.63 -3.34 -17.14
C ALA A 352 -10.09 -3.28 -16.67
N GLN A 353 -10.91 -4.24 -17.13
CA GLN A 353 -12.31 -4.36 -16.68
C GLN A 353 -12.39 -4.63 -15.17
N MET A 354 -11.51 -5.50 -14.65
CA MET A 354 -11.48 -5.84 -13.23
C MET A 354 -11.03 -4.65 -12.37
N TRP A 355 -9.99 -3.89 -12.77
CA TRP A 355 -9.57 -2.68 -12.09
C TRP A 355 -10.70 -1.64 -12.01
N LYS A 356 -11.36 -1.38 -13.16
CA LYS A 356 -12.50 -0.45 -13.24
C LYS A 356 -13.66 -0.89 -12.34
N ARG A 357 -14.03 -2.18 -12.40
CA ARG A 357 -15.09 -2.73 -11.55
C ARG A 357 -14.76 -2.60 -10.06
N GLN A 358 -13.57 -3.02 -9.64
CA GLN A 358 -13.13 -2.93 -8.24
C GLN A 358 -13.15 -1.49 -7.73
N ARG A 359 -12.64 -0.54 -8.54
CA ARG A 359 -12.64 0.89 -8.20
C ARG A 359 -14.03 1.41 -7.93
N VAL A 360 -14.95 1.19 -8.86
CA VAL A 360 -16.34 1.63 -8.73
C VAL A 360 -17.01 1.00 -7.51
N GLU A 361 -16.82 -0.32 -7.31
CA GLU A 361 -17.37 -1.04 -6.17
C GLU A 361 -16.86 -0.49 -4.83
N ARG A 362 -15.53 -0.28 -4.70
CA ARG A 362 -14.93 0.25 -3.46
C ARG A 362 -15.36 1.69 -3.18
N CYS A 363 -15.41 2.54 -4.21
CA CYS A 363 -15.91 3.90 -4.06
C CYS A 363 -17.40 3.95 -3.65
N ASN A 364 -18.24 3.04 -4.18
CA ASN A 364 -19.63 2.90 -3.75
C ASN A 364 -19.74 2.46 -2.28
N GLN A 365 -18.92 1.49 -1.86
CA GLN A 365 -18.86 1.06 -0.46
C GLN A 365 -18.50 2.23 0.46
N TRP A 366 -17.51 3.03 0.08
CA TRP A 366 -17.14 4.24 0.82
C TRP A 366 -18.29 5.25 0.90
N GLU A 367 -18.96 5.53 -0.21
CA GLU A 367 -20.09 6.46 -0.22
C GLU A 367 -21.19 6.01 0.75
N LEU A 368 -21.58 4.73 0.69
CA LEU A 368 -22.62 4.18 1.56
C LEU A 368 -22.23 4.28 3.05
N LEU A 369 -20.98 3.94 3.39
CA LEU A 369 -20.48 4.03 4.76
C LEU A 369 -20.46 5.49 5.25
N LEU A 370 -19.96 6.42 4.45
CA LEU A 370 -19.91 7.83 4.84
C LEU A 370 -21.29 8.45 4.97
N LYS A 371 -22.26 8.06 4.15
CA LYS A 371 -23.67 8.47 4.29
C LYS A 371 -24.31 7.94 5.56
N SER A 372 -24.05 6.67 5.90
CA SER A 372 -24.62 6.06 7.11
C SER A 372 -24.18 6.78 8.39
N VAL A 373 -22.88 7.08 8.51
CA VAL A 373 -22.35 7.79 9.70
C VAL A 373 -22.75 9.27 9.74
N ALA A 374 -22.92 9.90 8.57
CA ALA A 374 -23.43 11.28 8.52
C ALA A 374 -24.90 11.38 8.97
N SER A 375 -25.72 10.40 8.59
CA SER A 375 -27.16 10.36 8.91
C SER A 375 -27.44 9.98 10.37
N SER A 376 -26.64 9.07 10.96
CA SER A 376 -26.80 8.65 12.36
C SER A 376 -26.74 9.83 13.32
N ARG A 377 -25.98 10.87 13.00
CA ARG A 377 -25.89 12.08 13.81
C ARG A 377 -27.06 13.04 13.63
N ALA A 378 -27.69 13.05 12.45
CA ALA A 378 -28.87 13.91 12.24
C ALA A 378 -30.05 13.49 13.13
N ASN A 379 -30.08 12.18 13.51
CA ASN A 379 -31.14 11.60 14.35
C ASN A 379 -30.83 11.67 15.87
N THR A 380 -29.57 11.87 16.26
CA THR A 380 -29.18 12.17 17.64
C THR A 380 -29.05 13.69 17.79
N GLY A 381 -30.15 14.39 17.94
CA GLY A 381 -30.19 15.85 18.22
C GLY A 381 -29.31 16.23 19.41
N PRO A 382 -29.04 17.53 19.63
CA PRO A 382 -28.11 17.95 20.68
C PRO A 382 -28.71 17.56 22.05
N GLN A 383 -28.07 16.59 22.74
CA GLN A 383 -28.17 16.45 24.18
C GLN A 383 -27.28 17.46 24.88
#